data_c5b0b2af78e3b4aed3bdb2d1c98fe19e
#
_entry.id   c5b0b2af78e3b4aed3bdb2d1c98fe19e
#
_cell.length_a   1.000
_cell.length_b   1.000
_cell.length_c   1.000
_cell.angle_alpha   90.00
_cell.angle_beta   90.00
_cell.angle_gamma   90.00
#
_symmetry.space_group_name_H-M   'P 1'
#
loop_
_entity.id
_entity.type
_entity.pdbx_description
1 polymer ?
#
loop_
_entity_poly.entity_id
_entity_poly.type
_entity_poly.pdbx_seq_one_letter_code
_entity_poly.pdbx_strand_id
1 'polypeptide(L)'
;MIDVDVWVRGTSQAATRTIQAVNGDAASWTEADVRMLLTEMLLSLEREKNPGGETPEVSLRGFSWIVSQQDGGVLVHIEMQMGTASAGPFAMDEARLTEMIARVVDRAIQLFGG
;
A
#
# COMPACT_ATOMS: atom_id res chain seq x y z
N MET A 1 -12.26 5.26 5.60
CA MET A 1 -11.06 6.13 5.67
C MET A 1 -9.87 5.34 6.17
N ILE A 2 -8.78 5.38 5.44
CA ILE A 2 -7.57 4.64 5.79
C ILE A 2 -6.41 5.62 5.81
N ASP A 3 -5.65 5.63 6.91
CA ASP A 3 -4.47 6.47 7.03
C ASP A 3 -3.25 5.71 6.52
N VAL A 4 -2.45 6.39 5.71
CA VAL A 4 -1.19 5.87 5.17
C VAL A 4 -0.08 6.77 5.66
N ASP A 5 0.88 6.20 6.38
CA ASP A 5 2.08 6.92 6.81
C ASP A 5 3.13 6.75 5.72
N VAL A 6 3.64 7.87 5.24
CA VAL A 6 4.56 7.92 4.10
C VAL A 6 5.86 8.60 4.53
N TRP A 7 6.99 7.97 4.22
CA TRP A 7 8.30 8.56 4.44
C TRP A 7 9.08 8.55 3.14
N VAL A 8 9.51 9.73 2.70
CA VAL A 8 10.33 9.87 1.50
C VAL A 8 11.80 9.92 1.91
N ARG A 9 12.62 9.12 1.26
CA ARG A 9 14.05 9.04 1.55
C ARG A 9 14.69 10.42 1.38
N GLY A 10 15.50 10.80 2.36
CA GLY A 10 16.14 12.11 2.38
C GLY A 10 15.37 13.17 3.15
N THR A 11 14.16 12.89 3.61
CA THR A 11 13.39 13.77 4.47
C THR A 11 13.54 13.35 5.93
N SER A 12 13.28 14.28 6.84
CA SER A 12 13.43 14.04 8.28
C SER A 12 12.13 13.62 8.96
N GLN A 13 10.99 13.71 8.26
CA GLN A 13 9.69 13.46 8.86
C GLN A 13 8.81 12.64 7.94
N ALA A 14 7.97 11.79 8.56
CA ALA A 14 6.92 11.09 7.85
C ALA A 14 5.68 11.98 7.76
N ALA A 15 4.89 11.76 6.73
CA ALA A 15 3.59 12.43 6.56
C ALA A 15 2.49 11.38 6.58
N THR A 16 1.31 11.77 7.06
CA THR A 16 0.14 10.90 7.05
C THR A 16 -0.84 11.41 6.00
N ARG A 17 -1.24 10.51 5.11
CA ARG A 17 -2.24 10.80 4.09
C ARG A 17 -3.45 9.89 4.30
N THR A 18 -4.64 10.43 4.06
CA THR A 18 -5.87 9.67 4.18
C THR A 18 -6.36 9.27 2.80
N ILE A 19 -6.65 7.99 2.61
CA ILE A 19 -7.20 7.48 1.37
C ILE A 19 -8.64 7.01 1.59
N GLN A 20 -9.50 7.21 0.60
CA GLN A 20 -10.92 6.90 0.72
C GLN A 20 -11.42 5.92 -0.34
N ALA A 21 -10.59 5.59 -1.31
CA ALA A 21 -10.98 4.75 -2.44
C ALA A 21 -11.15 3.28 -2.08
N VAL A 22 -10.71 2.87 -0.88
CA VAL A 22 -10.75 1.48 -0.44
C VAL A 22 -11.89 1.29 0.55
N ASN A 23 -12.60 0.15 0.43
CA ASN A 23 -13.61 -0.24 1.38
C ASN A 23 -13.04 -0.23 2.81
N GLY A 24 -13.72 0.45 3.74
CA GLY A 24 -13.26 0.58 5.12
C GLY A 24 -13.39 -0.69 5.96
N ASP A 25 -14.16 -1.67 5.49
CA ASP A 25 -14.34 -2.95 6.19
C ASP A 25 -13.37 -3.99 5.66
N ALA A 26 -12.21 -4.09 6.29
CA ALA A 26 -11.14 -5.00 5.86
C ALA A 26 -11.58 -6.47 5.86
N ALA A 27 -12.51 -6.84 6.74
CA ALA A 27 -12.98 -8.22 6.82
C ALA A 27 -13.71 -8.65 5.53
N SER A 28 -14.24 -7.69 4.77
CA SER A 28 -14.96 -7.97 3.53
C SER A 28 -14.12 -7.72 2.27
N TRP A 29 -12.83 -7.45 2.40
CA TRP A 29 -11.98 -7.11 1.25
C TRP A 29 -11.88 -8.27 0.26
N THR A 30 -11.91 -7.90 -1.02
CA THR A 30 -11.60 -8.77 -2.14
C THR A 30 -10.20 -8.44 -2.65
N GLU A 31 -9.72 -9.19 -3.64
CA GLU A 31 -8.43 -8.87 -4.28
C GLU A 31 -8.47 -7.50 -4.97
N ALA A 32 -9.63 -7.09 -5.47
CA ALA A 32 -9.77 -5.75 -6.05
C ALA A 32 -9.55 -4.66 -5.00
N ASP A 33 -10.04 -4.86 -3.78
CA ASP A 33 -9.82 -3.91 -2.68
C ASP A 33 -8.34 -3.86 -2.30
N VAL A 34 -7.68 -5.00 -2.25
CA VAL A 34 -6.25 -5.07 -1.93
C VAL A 34 -5.42 -4.37 -3.02
N ARG A 35 -5.76 -4.60 -4.28
CA ARG A 35 -5.10 -3.90 -5.39
C ARG A 35 -5.24 -2.39 -5.25
N MET A 36 -6.44 -1.93 -4.91
CA MET A 36 -6.68 -0.51 -4.71
C MET A 36 -5.86 0.04 -3.54
N LEU A 37 -5.78 -0.70 -2.44
CA LEU A 37 -4.97 -0.31 -1.28
C LEU A 37 -3.50 -0.11 -1.69
N LEU A 38 -2.90 -1.09 -2.35
CA LEU A 38 -1.50 -1.01 -2.76
C LEU A 38 -1.29 0.15 -3.72
N THR A 39 -2.18 0.33 -4.68
CA THR A 39 -2.12 1.43 -5.65
C THR A 39 -2.14 2.78 -4.93
N GLU A 40 -3.08 2.95 -3.99
CA GLU A 40 -3.20 4.21 -3.24
C GLU A 40 -2.01 4.46 -2.33
N MET A 41 -1.42 3.41 -1.75
CA MET A 41 -0.20 3.55 -0.96
C MET A 41 0.97 4.05 -1.81
N LEU A 42 1.14 3.48 -3.00
CA LEU A 42 2.19 3.89 -3.92
C LEU A 42 1.96 5.31 -4.44
N LEU A 43 0.70 5.67 -4.75
CA LEU A 43 0.35 7.02 -5.14
C LEU A 43 0.62 8.03 -4.02
N SER A 44 0.33 7.66 -2.78
CA SER A 44 0.59 8.52 -1.63
C SER A 44 2.07 8.83 -1.50
N LEU A 45 2.92 7.83 -1.72
CA LEU A 45 4.37 8.00 -1.68
C LEU A 45 4.85 8.93 -2.82
N GLU A 46 4.33 8.72 -4.03
CA GLU A 46 4.66 9.56 -5.18
C GLU A 46 4.23 11.02 -4.97
N ARG A 47 3.02 11.22 -4.45
CA ARG A 47 2.51 12.58 -4.19
C ARG A 47 3.31 13.29 -3.12
N GLU A 48 3.80 12.55 -2.13
CA GLU A 48 4.63 13.14 -1.09
C GLU A 48 5.99 13.55 -1.64
N LYS A 49 6.56 12.76 -2.55
CA LYS A 49 7.83 13.07 -3.19
C LYS A 49 7.72 14.23 -4.17
N ASN A 50 6.63 14.28 -4.93
CA ASN A 50 6.41 15.27 -5.99
C ASN A 50 5.06 15.97 -5.80
N PRO A 51 4.88 16.75 -4.74
CA PRO A 51 3.62 17.45 -4.51
C PRO A 51 3.35 18.46 -5.64
N GLY A 52 2.13 18.45 -6.15
CA GLY A 52 1.74 19.34 -7.24
C GLY A 52 2.09 18.84 -8.63
N GLY A 53 2.72 17.69 -8.74
CA GLY A 53 2.96 17.05 -10.04
C GLY A 53 1.71 16.41 -10.61
N GLU A 54 1.79 15.95 -11.85
CA GLU A 54 0.70 15.18 -12.47
C GLU A 54 0.53 13.87 -11.72
N THR A 55 -0.70 13.32 -11.77
CA THR A 55 -0.97 11.99 -11.19
C THR A 55 -0.15 10.95 -11.94
N PRO A 56 0.80 10.28 -11.29
CA PRO A 56 1.66 9.31 -11.97
C PRO A 56 0.93 8.01 -12.24
N GLU A 57 1.39 7.27 -13.22
CA GLU A 57 0.99 5.88 -13.37
C GLU A 57 1.74 5.06 -12.32
N VAL A 58 0.99 4.20 -11.63
CA VAL A 58 1.56 3.36 -10.59
C VAL A 58 1.52 1.92 -11.05
N SER A 59 2.67 1.25 -10.96
CA SER A 59 2.80 -0.16 -11.28
C SER A 59 2.96 -0.95 -9.98
N LEU A 60 2.28 -2.10 -9.87
CA LEU A 60 2.41 -2.99 -8.73
C LEU A 60 3.65 -3.88 -8.85
N ARG A 61 4.76 -3.26 -9.18
CA ARG A 61 6.06 -3.92 -9.40
C ARG A 61 7.16 -3.05 -8.80
N GLY A 62 8.30 -3.66 -8.54
CA GLY A 62 9.49 -2.91 -8.13
C GLY A 62 9.45 -2.42 -6.70
N PHE A 63 8.66 -3.06 -5.85
CA PHE A 63 8.62 -2.74 -4.44
C PHE A 63 8.65 -4.00 -3.60
N SER A 64 9.14 -3.86 -2.37
CA SER A 64 9.07 -4.91 -1.36
C SER A 64 7.90 -4.64 -0.44
N TRP A 65 7.29 -5.69 0.10
CA TRP A 65 6.16 -5.54 0.99
C TRP A 65 6.24 -6.56 2.13
N ILE A 66 5.63 -6.21 3.25
CA ILE A 66 5.51 -7.10 4.39
C ILE A 66 4.20 -6.80 5.13
N VAL A 67 3.60 -7.84 5.70
CA VAL A 67 2.44 -7.74 6.55
C VAL A 67 2.88 -8.10 7.96
N SER A 68 2.59 -7.24 8.92
CA SER A 68 3.01 -7.47 10.30
C SER A 68 1.83 -7.35 11.27
N GLN A 69 1.82 -8.24 12.27
CA GLN A 69 0.83 -8.22 13.33
C GLN A 69 1.18 -7.14 14.34
N GLN A 70 0.19 -6.31 14.68
CA GLN A 70 0.34 -5.23 15.65
C GLN A 70 -0.85 -5.24 16.59
N ASP A 71 -0.76 -4.55 17.71
CA ASP A 71 -1.91 -4.34 18.59
C ASP A 71 -2.99 -3.62 17.81
N GLY A 72 -4.18 -4.20 17.73
CA GLY A 72 -5.31 -3.64 17.01
C GLY A 72 -5.47 -4.13 15.58
N GLY A 73 -4.61 -5.02 15.08
CA GLY A 73 -4.76 -5.60 13.76
C GLY A 73 -3.46 -5.82 13.02
N VAL A 74 -3.51 -5.76 11.69
CA VAL A 74 -2.34 -5.97 10.85
C VAL A 74 -1.99 -4.72 10.08
N LEU A 75 -0.69 -4.49 9.91
CA LEU A 75 -0.15 -3.39 9.10
C LEU A 75 0.42 -3.93 7.80
N VAL A 76 0.25 -3.14 6.75
CA VAL A 76 0.90 -3.39 5.46
C VAL A 76 2.00 -2.36 5.28
N HIS A 77 3.22 -2.82 5.01
CA HIS A 77 4.36 -1.95 4.73
C HIS A 77 4.83 -2.20 3.32
N ILE A 78 5.14 -1.13 2.59
CA ILE A 78 5.80 -1.24 1.30
C ILE A 78 7.05 -0.39 1.31
N GLU A 79 8.07 -0.83 0.57
CA GLU A 79 9.35 -0.15 0.48
C GLU A 79 9.80 -0.07 -0.96
N MET A 80 10.23 1.10 -1.36
CA MET A 80 10.78 1.41 -2.68
C MET A 80 12.07 2.19 -2.50
N GLN A 81 12.78 2.43 -3.59
CA GLN A 81 13.99 3.26 -3.55
C GLN A 81 13.69 4.67 -3.03
N MET A 82 12.52 5.22 -3.36
CA MET A 82 12.17 6.58 -2.98
C MET A 82 11.69 6.71 -1.53
N GLY A 83 11.33 5.62 -0.87
CA GLY A 83 10.84 5.68 0.49
C GLY A 83 9.94 4.52 0.88
N THR A 84 9.15 4.72 1.93
CA THR A 84 8.27 3.69 2.48
C THR A 84 6.87 4.22 2.68
N ALA A 85 5.89 3.30 2.70
CA ALA A 85 4.52 3.61 3.08
C ALA A 85 3.98 2.49 3.96
N SER A 86 3.16 2.85 4.95
CA SER A 86 2.57 1.89 5.87
C SER A 86 1.10 2.23 6.07
N ALA A 87 0.24 1.23 6.06
CA ALA A 87 -1.20 1.41 6.25
C ALA A 87 -1.74 0.40 7.27
N GLY A 88 -2.76 0.80 8.00
CA GLY A 88 -3.42 0.00 9.01
C GLY A 88 -3.45 0.69 10.36
N PRO A 89 -3.76 -0.03 11.45
CA PRO A 89 -3.99 -1.48 11.49
C PRO A 89 -5.37 -1.87 10.95
N PHE A 90 -5.42 -3.02 10.29
CA PHE A 90 -6.65 -3.54 9.71
C PHE A 90 -7.16 -4.73 10.51
N ALA A 91 -8.48 -4.78 10.73
CA ALA A 91 -9.12 -5.89 11.42
C ALA A 91 -9.28 -7.09 10.45
N MET A 92 -8.20 -7.82 10.25
CA MET A 92 -8.14 -8.88 9.28
C MET A 92 -7.07 -9.88 9.69
N ASP A 93 -7.22 -11.13 9.23
CA ASP A 93 -6.23 -12.16 9.48
C ASP A 93 -4.95 -11.89 8.67
N GLU A 94 -3.81 -11.96 9.34
CA GLU A 94 -2.51 -11.71 8.71
C GLU A 94 -2.23 -12.64 7.54
N ALA A 95 -2.48 -13.94 7.71
CA ALA A 95 -2.23 -14.92 6.67
C ALA A 95 -3.11 -14.68 5.45
N ARG A 96 -4.37 -14.31 5.67
CA ARG A 96 -5.30 -14.01 4.58
C ARG A 96 -4.86 -12.79 3.79
N LEU A 97 -4.47 -11.72 4.48
CA LEU A 97 -4.02 -10.51 3.82
C LEU A 97 -2.73 -10.74 3.04
N THR A 98 -1.78 -11.46 3.64
CA THR A 98 -0.53 -11.83 2.97
C THR A 98 -0.81 -12.58 1.67
N GLU A 99 -1.72 -13.55 1.72
CA GLU A 99 -2.07 -14.34 0.55
C GLU A 99 -2.73 -13.50 -0.55
N MET A 100 -3.61 -12.58 -0.17
CA MET A 100 -4.28 -11.71 -1.11
C MET A 100 -3.29 -10.76 -1.79
N ILE A 101 -2.37 -10.17 -1.02
CA ILE A 101 -1.34 -9.28 -1.58
C ILE A 101 -0.45 -10.07 -2.55
N ALA A 102 -0.03 -11.27 -2.16
CA ALA A 102 0.81 -12.11 -3.00
C ALA A 102 0.14 -12.39 -4.35
N ARG A 103 -1.15 -12.66 -4.35
CA ARG A 103 -1.90 -12.91 -5.59
C ARG A 103 -2.01 -11.67 -6.46
N VAL A 104 -2.29 -10.52 -5.85
CA VAL A 104 -2.41 -9.26 -6.58
C VAL A 104 -1.08 -8.89 -7.23
N VAL A 105 0.02 -8.97 -6.50
CA VAL A 105 1.35 -8.66 -7.01
C VAL A 105 1.76 -9.64 -8.09
N ASP A 106 1.50 -10.93 -7.91
CA ASP A 106 1.83 -11.96 -8.87
C ASP A 106 1.11 -11.76 -10.20
N ARG A 107 -0.18 -11.41 -10.15
CA ARG A 107 -0.95 -11.11 -11.36
C ARG A 107 -0.40 -9.89 -12.10
N ALA A 108 0.01 -8.86 -11.37
CA ALA A 108 0.60 -7.67 -11.98
C ALA A 108 1.89 -8.02 -12.73
N ILE A 109 2.72 -8.88 -12.16
CA ILE A 109 3.94 -9.36 -12.81
C ILE A 109 3.60 -10.16 -14.08
N GLN A 110 2.62 -11.04 -14.01
CA GLN A 110 2.23 -11.85 -15.16
C GLN A 110 1.68 -11.00 -16.32
N LEU A 111 0.95 -9.93 -16.01
CA LEU A 111 0.40 -9.05 -17.03
C LEU A 111 1.48 -8.30 -17.81
N PHE A 112 2.61 -8.02 -17.19
CA PHE A 112 3.65 -7.17 -17.79
C PHE A 112 4.94 -7.89 -18.14
N GLY A 113 5.15 -9.05 -17.62
CA GLY A 113 6.43 -9.72 -17.80
C GLY A 113 6.35 -11.12 -18.34
N GLY A 114 5.19 -11.58 -18.41
CA GLY A 114 5.00 -12.96 -18.83
C GLY A 114 5.64 -13.93 -17.88
#